data_9b50d1555b1784ef56a9a9786e2359f8
#
_entry.id   9b50d1555b1784ef56a9a9786e2359f8
#
_cell.length_a   1.000
_cell.length_b   1.000
_cell.length_c   1.000
_cell.angle_alpha   90.00
_cell.angle_beta   90.00
_cell.angle_gamma   90.00
#
_symmetry.space_group_name_H-M   'P 1'
#
loop_
_entity.id
_entity.type
_entity.pdbx_description
1 polymer ?
#
loop_
_entity_poly.entity_id
_entity_poly.type
_entity_poly.pdbx_seq_one_letter_code
_entity_poly.pdbx_strand_id
1 'polypeptide(L)'
;MDKKKLSRNNLAFNIVSAVLLLILVFSIIVSLIGSDILTEIVNRSYGDAAYAVAEMGLSMVNGNHIDRYLKNGESDEEWQETTRQLQTLCDRMQVTMIYVICLDTSDYESYTTVFHVVGSDNDGYEPLSLGQVKTYSNDSFKKEFEVLYADDNIENSTLIGAAELHGDKSYITSVHPVRDDSGKITAMLCAQVPVTDMHTRVKYFARIAVAAIVLAALVIIAYTKYIRKNIAGPIGRVSAETKRFAAENTKGEPLNIVTRINEISNLSHSVDEMEKEMLAYIENLTAVTAEKERVSTELSVAKRIQEDAVPHVFPAFPERKDFDVFAFMKPAKEVGGDFYNYFLIDGDHLALVMADVSGKGIPAALFMMVTNLLISDRTRHGGTPAEIIEYVNDTVCSNNEAGMFVTVWLGILELSTGKITACNAGHDDPAVYRRGGAFELVKTDHDIAVGAVGGLPYTDYEIQLNQGDKLFLYSDGVPEATDKDLKMLSLDGMVDVLNAHKDETPQNILEGVYGGVNEFVADAPQFDDITMLCLELKEDETKNGGTPAEEAL
;
A
#
# COMPACT_ATOMS: atom_id res chain seq x y z
N MET A 1 -14.59 20.97 -20.15
CA MET A 1 -13.12 20.89 -20.34
C MET A 1 -12.67 19.70 -19.53
N ASP A 2 -12.25 18.75 -20.07
CA ASP A 2 -11.20 18.06 -20.71
C ASP A 2 -11.45 16.53 -20.79
N LYS A 3 -12.38 16.08 -21.62
CA LYS A 3 -12.59 14.65 -21.92
C LYS A 3 -11.48 14.04 -22.82
N LYS A 4 -10.56 14.86 -23.33
CA LYS A 4 -9.53 14.43 -24.29
C LYS A 4 -8.19 14.01 -23.68
N LYS A 5 -7.92 14.33 -22.39
CA LYS A 5 -6.63 14.02 -21.74
C LYS A 5 -6.58 12.67 -21.00
N LEU A 6 -7.73 12.08 -20.68
CA LEU A 6 -7.78 10.79 -19.94
C LEU A 6 -7.52 9.54 -20.81
N SER A 7 -7.48 9.67 -22.16
CA SER A 7 -7.34 8.51 -23.05
C SER A 7 -5.89 8.11 -23.35
N ARG A 8 -4.91 8.92 -22.98
CA ARG A 8 -3.51 8.76 -23.45
C ARG A 8 -2.59 8.01 -22.46
N ASN A 9 -3.02 7.76 -21.24
CA ASN A 9 -2.20 7.13 -20.18
C ASN A 9 -2.75 5.80 -19.64
N ASN A 10 -3.62 5.10 -20.36
CA ASN A 10 -4.07 3.79 -19.94
C ASN A 10 -3.00 2.73 -20.28
N LEU A 11 -2.39 2.12 -19.26
CA LEU A 11 -1.37 1.09 -19.40
C LEU A 11 -1.79 -0.02 -20.40
N ALA A 12 -3.04 -0.46 -20.32
CA ALA A 12 -3.60 -1.44 -21.24
C ALA A 12 -3.64 -0.94 -22.70
N PHE A 13 -3.96 0.34 -22.94
CA PHE A 13 -3.94 0.93 -24.27
C PHE A 13 -2.50 1.02 -24.82
N ASN A 14 -1.54 1.42 -23.99
CA ASN A 14 -0.15 1.52 -24.39
C ASN A 14 0.46 0.16 -24.68
N ILE A 15 0.18 -0.87 -23.88
CA ILE A 15 0.65 -2.25 -24.10
C ILE A 15 0.04 -2.81 -25.38
N VAL A 16 -1.27 -2.70 -25.56
CA VAL A 16 -1.96 -3.18 -26.77
C VAL A 16 -1.44 -2.45 -28.00
N SER A 17 -1.31 -1.12 -27.96
CA SER A 17 -0.78 -0.33 -29.08
C SER A 17 0.67 -0.70 -29.41
N ALA A 18 1.50 -0.98 -28.42
CA ALA A 18 2.89 -1.41 -28.64
C ALA A 18 2.95 -2.79 -29.28
N VAL A 19 2.18 -3.76 -28.81
CA VAL A 19 2.09 -5.12 -29.41
C VAL A 19 1.58 -5.05 -30.85
N LEU A 20 0.60 -4.21 -31.13
CA LEU A 20 0.03 -4.02 -32.45
C LEU A 20 1.02 -3.38 -33.41
N LEU A 21 1.75 -2.37 -32.94
CA LEU A 21 2.83 -1.75 -33.71
C LEU A 21 3.92 -2.79 -34.04
N LEU A 22 4.27 -3.63 -33.09
CA LEU A 22 5.28 -4.67 -33.23
C LEU A 22 4.86 -5.73 -34.28
N ILE A 23 3.60 -6.16 -34.26
CA ILE A 23 3.03 -7.08 -35.27
C ILE A 23 3.04 -6.44 -36.66
N LEU A 24 2.69 -5.15 -36.77
CA LEU A 24 2.70 -4.44 -38.05
C LEU A 24 4.12 -4.34 -38.59
N VAL A 25 5.08 -3.91 -37.76
CA VAL A 25 6.50 -3.80 -38.15
C VAL A 25 7.04 -5.18 -38.57
N PHE A 26 6.74 -6.24 -37.79
CA PHE A 26 7.14 -7.60 -38.13
C PHE A 26 6.56 -8.06 -39.47
N SER A 27 5.29 -7.79 -39.75
CA SER A 27 4.64 -8.13 -41.04
C SER A 27 5.28 -7.42 -42.23
N ILE A 28 5.68 -6.14 -42.06
CA ILE A 28 6.40 -5.38 -43.10
C ILE A 28 7.78 -5.98 -43.34
N ILE A 29 8.54 -6.27 -42.27
CA ILE A 29 9.87 -6.87 -42.37
C ILE A 29 9.81 -8.23 -43.08
N VAL A 30 8.88 -9.10 -42.66
CA VAL A 30 8.69 -10.42 -43.31
C VAL A 30 8.31 -10.29 -44.79
N SER A 31 7.49 -9.28 -45.13
CA SER A 31 7.12 -9.01 -46.53
C SER A 31 8.31 -8.55 -47.38
N LEU A 32 9.16 -7.65 -46.82
CA LEU A 32 10.35 -7.18 -47.51
C LEU A 32 11.38 -8.30 -47.72
N ILE A 33 11.72 -9.02 -46.65
CA ILE A 33 12.67 -10.14 -46.70
C ILE A 33 12.13 -11.25 -47.62
N GLY A 34 10.84 -11.55 -47.54
CA GLY A 34 10.22 -12.56 -48.41
C GLY A 34 10.27 -12.18 -49.89
N SER A 35 10.12 -10.90 -50.23
CA SER A 35 10.27 -10.37 -51.57
C SER A 35 11.70 -10.53 -52.12
N ASP A 36 12.70 -10.16 -51.30
CA ASP A 36 14.11 -10.27 -51.68
C ASP A 36 14.55 -11.71 -51.88
N ILE A 37 14.17 -12.61 -50.95
CA ILE A 37 14.45 -14.06 -51.04
C ILE A 37 13.80 -14.65 -52.27
N LEU A 38 12.54 -14.29 -52.56
CA LEU A 38 11.83 -14.80 -53.75
C LEU A 38 12.54 -14.35 -55.03
N THR A 39 12.97 -13.09 -55.08
CA THR A 39 13.70 -12.55 -56.23
C THR A 39 15.03 -13.28 -56.43
N GLU A 40 15.79 -13.50 -55.37
CA GLU A 40 17.07 -14.23 -55.43
C GLU A 40 16.88 -15.71 -55.88
N ILE A 41 15.91 -16.41 -55.33
CA ILE A 41 15.60 -17.82 -55.72
C ILE A 41 15.22 -17.89 -57.20
N VAL A 42 14.38 -16.97 -57.68
CA VAL A 42 13.97 -16.91 -59.07
C VAL A 42 15.17 -16.64 -59.98
N ASN A 43 15.96 -15.58 -59.67
CA ASN A 43 17.15 -15.24 -60.46
C ASN A 43 18.12 -16.43 -60.55
N ARG A 44 18.39 -17.08 -59.42
CA ARG A 44 19.27 -18.27 -59.38
C ARG A 44 18.73 -19.41 -60.24
N SER A 45 17.41 -19.75 -60.12
CA SER A 45 16.81 -20.84 -60.90
C SER A 45 16.86 -20.62 -62.41
N TYR A 46 16.61 -19.37 -62.86
CA TYR A 46 16.74 -19.01 -64.30
C TYR A 46 18.18 -18.90 -64.75
N GLY A 47 19.07 -18.46 -63.86
CA GLY A 47 20.51 -18.43 -64.11
C GLY A 47 21.07 -19.85 -64.31
N ASP A 48 20.71 -20.79 -63.46
CA ASP A 48 21.12 -22.18 -63.58
C ASP A 48 20.59 -22.83 -64.90
N ALA A 49 19.37 -22.46 -65.29
CA ALA A 49 18.80 -22.92 -66.56
C ALA A 49 19.56 -22.34 -67.79
N ALA A 50 19.84 -21.05 -67.76
CA ALA A 50 20.63 -20.39 -68.82
C ALA A 50 22.06 -20.95 -68.91
N TYR A 51 22.68 -21.20 -67.76
CA TYR A 51 23.99 -21.85 -67.63
C TYR A 51 23.98 -23.25 -68.29
N ALA A 52 23.03 -24.13 -67.94
CA ALA A 52 22.96 -25.47 -68.48
C ALA A 52 22.76 -25.46 -70.02
N VAL A 53 21.95 -24.54 -70.56
CA VAL A 53 21.76 -24.39 -71.99
C VAL A 53 23.03 -23.90 -72.68
N ALA A 54 23.72 -22.91 -72.09
CA ALA A 54 24.97 -22.41 -72.66
C ALA A 54 26.08 -23.47 -72.68
N GLU A 55 26.20 -24.29 -71.61
CA GLU A 55 27.15 -25.41 -71.53
C GLU A 55 26.84 -26.50 -72.61
N MET A 56 25.56 -26.83 -72.78
CA MET A 56 25.19 -27.73 -73.89
C MET A 56 25.52 -27.12 -75.25
N GLY A 57 25.24 -25.84 -75.47
CA GLY A 57 25.54 -25.17 -76.72
C GLY A 57 27.06 -25.07 -77.00
N LEU A 58 27.86 -24.88 -75.94
CA LEU A 58 29.32 -24.82 -76.04
C LEU A 58 29.89 -26.11 -76.62
N SER A 59 29.34 -27.25 -76.28
CA SER A 59 29.79 -28.56 -76.83
C SER A 59 29.52 -28.74 -78.34
N MET A 60 28.70 -27.87 -78.92
CA MET A 60 28.32 -27.91 -80.33
C MET A 60 29.17 -26.94 -81.20
N VAL A 61 29.90 -26.01 -80.58
CA VAL A 61 30.63 -24.97 -81.29
C VAL A 61 32.11 -25.30 -81.32
N ASN A 62 32.72 -25.35 -82.48
CA ASN A 62 34.15 -25.60 -82.65
C ASN A 62 34.92 -24.29 -82.65
N GLY A 63 35.64 -23.99 -81.53
CA GLY A 63 36.41 -22.76 -81.33
C GLY A 63 37.54 -22.54 -82.39
N ASN A 64 38.10 -23.60 -82.90
CA ASN A 64 39.16 -23.49 -83.91
C ASN A 64 38.63 -22.98 -85.25
N HIS A 65 37.34 -23.02 -85.50
CA HIS A 65 36.76 -22.63 -86.79
C HIS A 65 36.15 -21.20 -86.80
N ILE A 66 36.08 -20.53 -85.71
CA ILE A 66 35.44 -19.21 -85.53
C ILE A 66 36.06 -18.19 -86.50
N ASP A 67 37.40 -18.06 -86.53
CA ASP A 67 38.11 -17.16 -87.43
C ASP A 67 37.86 -17.49 -88.88
N ARG A 68 37.72 -18.75 -89.26
CA ARG A 68 37.43 -19.21 -90.58
C ARG A 68 36.06 -18.71 -91.05
N TYR A 69 35.03 -18.86 -90.23
CA TYR A 69 33.71 -18.34 -90.55
C TYR A 69 33.68 -16.83 -90.77
N LEU A 70 34.33 -16.08 -89.96
CA LEU A 70 34.35 -14.61 -90.08
C LEU A 70 35.16 -14.12 -91.29
N LYS A 71 36.32 -14.73 -91.63
CA LYS A 71 37.17 -14.34 -92.78
C LYS A 71 36.54 -14.67 -94.09
N ASN A 72 35.87 -15.77 -94.23
CA ASN A 72 35.31 -16.20 -95.55
C ASN A 72 33.92 -15.63 -95.80
N GLY A 73 33.23 -15.17 -94.72
CA GLY A 73 31.85 -14.66 -94.82
C GLY A 73 30.80 -15.64 -95.37
N GLU A 74 31.20 -16.89 -95.60
CA GLU A 74 30.32 -17.94 -96.14
C GLU A 74 29.98 -18.96 -95.14
N SER A 75 28.69 -19.35 -95.08
CA SER A 75 28.15 -20.45 -94.29
C SER A 75 28.45 -21.79 -95.02
N ASP A 76 29.46 -22.53 -94.56
CA ASP A 76 29.76 -23.88 -95.02
C ASP A 76 28.79 -24.94 -94.36
N GLU A 77 28.94 -26.18 -94.79
CA GLU A 77 28.07 -27.26 -94.24
C GLU A 77 28.22 -27.45 -92.79
N GLU A 78 29.40 -27.28 -92.16
CA GLU A 78 29.66 -27.38 -90.75
C GLU A 78 28.97 -26.21 -89.97
N TRP A 79 29.05 -25.00 -90.50
CA TRP A 79 28.38 -23.82 -89.91
C TRP A 79 26.85 -24.01 -89.93
N GLN A 80 26.30 -24.54 -91.09
CA GLN A 80 24.87 -24.83 -91.23
C GLN A 80 24.40 -25.91 -90.22
N GLU A 81 25.20 -26.95 -90.01
CA GLU A 81 24.85 -28.06 -89.12
C GLU A 81 24.93 -27.56 -87.67
N THR A 82 25.98 -26.79 -87.27
CA THR A 82 26.08 -26.17 -85.94
C THR A 82 24.89 -25.26 -85.69
N THR A 83 24.51 -24.43 -86.67
CA THR A 83 23.34 -23.56 -86.57
C THR A 83 22.07 -24.33 -86.32
N ARG A 84 21.89 -25.47 -87.07
CA ARG A 84 20.71 -26.32 -86.88
C ARG A 84 20.66 -26.99 -85.52
N GLN A 85 21.82 -27.40 -84.98
CA GLN A 85 21.94 -28.02 -83.66
C GLN A 85 21.63 -26.97 -82.55
N LEU A 86 22.19 -25.77 -82.65
CA LEU A 86 21.90 -24.68 -81.76
C LEU A 86 20.42 -24.27 -81.83
N GLN A 87 19.81 -24.24 -83.04
CA GLN A 87 18.38 -23.94 -83.19
C GLN A 87 17.53 -25.00 -82.48
N THR A 88 17.88 -26.30 -82.67
CA THR A 88 17.19 -27.42 -82.07
C THR A 88 17.29 -27.37 -80.56
N LEU A 89 18.44 -27.01 -80.02
CA LEU A 89 18.68 -26.75 -78.57
C LEU A 89 17.81 -25.59 -78.06
N CYS A 90 17.83 -24.45 -78.77
CA CYS A 90 17.04 -23.29 -78.47
C CYS A 90 15.55 -23.56 -78.35
N ASP A 91 14.99 -24.27 -79.32
CA ASP A 91 13.57 -24.64 -79.40
C ASP A 91 13.18 -25.66 -78.30
N ARG A 92 14.03 -26.71 -78.10
CA ARG A 92 13.75 -27.77 -77.10
C ARG A 92 13.81 -27.24 -75.66
N MET A 93 14.75 -26.37 -75.42
CA MET A 93 14.93 -25.80 -74.07
C MET A 93 14.06 -24.56 -73.82
N GLN A 94 13.29 -24.12 -74.80
CA GLN A 94 12.42 -22.95 -74.75
C GLN A 94 13.13 -21.71 -74.32
N VAL A 95 14.36 -21.51 -74.76
CA VAL A 95 15.12 -20.30 -74.50
C VAL A 95 14.89 -19.26 -75.60
N THR A 96 15.02 -17.98 -75.23
CA THR A 96 14.74 -16.88 -76.14
C THR A 96 15.69 -16.89 -77.32
N MET A 97 16.98 -17.05 -77.10
CA MET A 97 17.99 -17.11 -78.11
C MET A 97 19.30 -17.73 -77.61
N ILE A 98 20.07 -18.30 -78.53
CA ILE A 98 21.44 -18.71 -78.30
C ILE A 98 22.28 -18.01 -79.40
N TYR A 99 23.30 -17.33 -78.98
CA TYR A 99 24.16 -16.61 -79.94
C TYR A 99 25.65 -16.74 -79.57
N VAL A 100 26.49 -16.80 -80.60
CA VAL A 100 27.94 -16.84 -80.47
C VAL A 100 28.49 -15.59 -81.09
N ILE A 101 29.31 -14.83 -80.35
CA ILE A 101 29.81 -13.53 -80.73
C ILE A 101 31.29 -13.45 -80.50
N CYS A 102 31.99 -12.73 -81.35
CA CYS A 102 33.38 -12.26 -81.18
C CYS A 102 33.33 -10.82 -80.73
N LEU A 103 33.81 -10.54 -79.49
CA LEU A 103 33.90 -9.19 -78.96
C LEU A 103 35.12 -8.43 -79.56
N ASP A 104 34.93 -7.17 -79.81
CA ASP A 104 36.06 -6.29 -80.10
C ASP A 104 36.79 -5.95 -78.80
N THR A 105 37.97 -6.51 -78.61
CA THR A 105 38.76 -6.32 -77.38
C THR A 105 39.38 -4.94 -77.25
N SER A 106 39.19 -4.07 -78.25
CA SER A 106 39.65 -2.69 -78.15
C SER A 106 38.70 -1.76 -77.41
N ASP A 107 37.40 -2.07 -77.40
CA ASP A 107 36.35 -1.28 -76.74
C ASP A 107 35.43 -2.07 -75.84
N TYR A 108 35.34 -3.40 -75.98
CA TYR A 108 34.40 -4.32 -75.28
C TYR A 108 32.92 -3.91 -75.43
N GLU A 109 32.63 -3.05 -76.43
CA GLU A 109 31.28 -2.55 -76.68
C GLU A 109 30.68 -3.11 -77.96
N SER A 110 31.52 -3.36 -78.94
CA SER A 110 31.11 -3.91 -80.23
C SER A 110 31.42 -5.41 -80.34
N TYR A 111 30.56 -6.08 -81.06
CA TYR A 111 30.69 -7.53 -81.28
C TYR A 111 30.30 -7.92 -82.71
N THR A 112 30.95 -8.97 -83.24
CA THR A 112 30.63 -9.58 -84.49
C THR A 112 29.93 -10.91 -84.28
N THR A 113 28.78 -11.13 -84.90
CA THR A 113 27.98 -12.32 -84.76
C THR A 113 28.55 -13.51 -85.54
N VAL A 114 28.71 -14.67 -84.87
CA VAL A 114 29.15 -15.91 -85.52
C VAL A 114 27.95 -16.82 -85.77
N PHE A 115 27.19 -17.12 -84.70
CA PHE A 115 25.92 -17.84 -84.73
C PHE A 115 24.87 -17.02 -84.02
N HIS A 116 23.66 -17.03 -84.49
CA HIS A 116 22.53 -16.44 -83.81
C HIS A 116 21.27 -17.17 -84.13
N VAL A 117 20.74 -17.88 -83.18
CA VAL A 117 19.50 -18.65 -83.31
C VAL A 117 18.48 -18.11 -82.26
N VAL A 118 17.26 -18.12 -82.65
CA VAL A 118 16.16 -17.52 -81.89
C VAL A 118 15.06 -18.55 -81.74
N GLY A 119 14.52 -18.74 -80.55
CA GLY A 119 13.50 -19.73 -80.21
C GLY A 119 12.18 -19.44 -80.93
N SER A 120 11.39 -20.48 -81.08
CA SER A 120 10.08 -20.43 -81.76
C SER A 120 9.05 -19.54 -81.03
N ASP A 121 9.20 -19.34 -79.75
CA ASP A 121 8.33 -18.45 -78.92
C ASP A 121 8.84 -16.99 -78.87
N ASN A 122 9.51 -16.63 -79.91
CA ASN A 122 10.17 -15.31 -79.98
C ASN A 122 9.22 -14.23 -80.52
N ASP A 123 9.08 -13.17 -79.76
CA ASP A 123 8.21 -12.02 -80.08
C ASP A 123 8.90 -11.05 -81.09
N GLY A 124 9.25 -11.54 -82.23
CA GLY A 124 9.69 -10.66 -83.30
C GLY A 124 11.20 -10.36 -83.38
N TYR A 125 12.05 -11.14 -82.72
CA TYR A 125 13.50 -11.09 -82.95
C TYR A 125 13.87 -11.76 -84.29
N GLU A 126 14.56 -11.04 -85.10
CA GLU A 126 15.19 -11.60 -86.29
C GLU A 126 16.62 -12.06 -85.99
N PRO A 127 16.99 -13.33 -86.38
CA PRO A 127 18.39 -13.75 -86.17
C PRO A 127 19.37 -12.86 -86.94
N LEU A 128 20.48 -12.53 -86.31
CA LEU A 128 21.55 -11.76 -86.96
C LEU A 128 22.31 -12.66 -87.93
N SER A 129 22.77 -12.05 -89.04
CA SER A 129 23.56 -12.74 -90.04
C SER A 129 25.00 -12.92 -89.55
N LEU A 130 25.66 -13.98 -90.08
CA LEU A 130 27.09 -14.19 -89.91
C LEU A 130 27.91 -12.92 -90.36
N GLY A 131 28.84 -12.50 -89.47
CA GLY A 131 29.65 -11.34 -89.72
C GLY A 131 28.98 -9.97 -89.44
N GLN A 132 27.72 -9.97 -88.98
CA GLN A 132 27.02 -8.74 -88.65
C GLN A 132 27.60 -8.13 -87.36
N VAL A 133 27.99 -6.85 -87.41
CA VAL A 133 28.51 -6.12 -86.26
C VAL A 133 27.37 -5.39 -85.54
N LYS A 134 27.35 -5.47 -84.22
CA LYS A 134 26.45 -4.71 -83.38
C LYS A 134 27.18 -4.17 -82.12
N THR A 135 26.63 -3.14 -81.52
CA THR A 135 27.10 -2.58 -80.28
C THR A 135 26.13 -2.88 -79.14
N TYR A 136 26.65 -3.19 -77.93
CA TYR A 136 25.84 -3.29 -76.72
C TYR A 136 25.40 -1.87 -76.32
N SER A 137 24.14 -1.77 -75.96
CA SER A 137 23.55 -0.51 -75.47
C SER A 137 23.66 -0.32 -73.96
N ASN A 138 24.34 -1.24 -73.25
CA ASN A 138 24.37 -1.25 -71.79
C ASN A 138 25.80 -1.44 -71.24
N ASP A 139 26.31 -0.46 -70.48
CA ASP A 139 27.62 -0.50 -69.86
C ASP A 139 27.88 -1.63 -68.87
N SER A 140 26.80 -2.30 -68.38
CA SER A 140 26.92 -3.40 -67.42
C SER A 140 27.68 -4.60 -68.01
N PHE A 141 27.51 -4.91 -69.31
CA PHE A 141 28.18 -6.03 -69.96
C PHE A 141 29.66 -5.78 -70.23
N LYS A 142 30.05 -4.56 -70.41
CA LYS A 142 31.44 -4.16 -70.71
C LYS A 142 32.42 -4.59 -69.63
N LYS A 143 32.12 -4.25 -68.36
CA LYS A 143 32.98 -4.59 -67.24
C LYS A 143 33.14 -6.09 -67.05
N GLU A 144 32.08 -6.83 -67.29
CA GLU A 144 32.05 -8.26 -67.10
C GLU A 144 32.79 -8.98 -68.24
N PHE A 145 32.71 -8.49 -69.47
CA PHE A 145 33.52 -8.98 -70.56
C PHE A 145 35.01 -8.63 -70.41
N GLU A 146 35.35 -7.45 -69.90
CA GLU A 146 36.72 -7.09 -69.55
C GLU A 146 37.33 -8.09 -68.55
N VAL A 147 36.55 -8.45 -67.51
CA VAL A 147 36.99 -9.42 -66.47
C VAL A 147 37.15 -10.83 -67.09
N LEU A 148 36.20 -11.27 -67.94
CA LEU A 148 36.26 -12.57 -68.58
C LEU A 148 37.47 -12.74 -69.52
N TYR A 149 37.85 -11.72 -70.27
CA TYR A 149 39.00 -11.73 -71.15
C TYR A 149 40.33 -11.48 -70.45
N ALA A 150 40.31 -10.86 -69.24
CA ALA A 150 41.50 -10.59 -68.45
C ALA A 150 41.96 -11.82 -67.62
N ASP A 151 41.06 -12.74 -67.31
CA ASP A 151 41.34 -13.91 -66.46
C ASP A 151 41.18 -15.21 -67.28
N ASP A 152 42.30 -15.73 -67.76
CA ASP A 152 42.36 -16.98 -68.54
C ASP A 152 41.87 -18.23 -67.76
N ASN A 153 41.65 -18.12 -66.44
CA ASN A 153 41.23 -19.20 -65.53
C ASN A 153 39.74 -19.20 -65.21
N ILE A 154 38.97 -18.22 -65.66
CA ILE A 154 37.52 -18.22 -65.42
C ILE A 154 36.87 -19.18 -66.41
N GLU A 155 36.53 -20.40 -65.91
CA GLU A 155 35.91 -21.42 -66.70
C GLU A 155 34.49 -21.05 -67.15
N ASN A 156 33.74 -20.31 -66.35
CA ASN A 156 32.35 -19.93 -66.68
C ASN A 156 31.92 -18.71 -65.91
N SER A 157 31.35 -17.70 -66.50
CA SER A 157 30.64 -16.63 -65.79
C SER A 157 29.18 -16.56 -66.26
N THR A 158 28.29 -16.46 -65.29
CA THR A 158 26.89 -16.23 -65.57
C THR A 158 26.62 -14.74 -65.43
N LEU A 159 26.33 -14.07 -66.51
CA LEU A 159 25.91 -12.68 -66.52
C LEU A 159 24.40 -12.63 -66.33
N ILE A 160 23.95 -12.15 -65.18
CA ILE A 160 22.57 -11.85 -64.91
C ILE A 160 22.31 -10.40 -65.36
N GLY A 161 21.91 -10.26 -66.61
CA GLY A 161 21.51 -8.96 -67.13
C GLY A 161 20.00 -8.88 -67.28
N ALA A 162 19.35 -7.97 -66.57
CA ALA A 162 18.01 -7.54 -66.93
C ALA A 162 18.16 -6.58 -68.15
N ALA A 163 18.18 -7.14 -69.32
CA ALA A 163 18.10 -6.32 -70.54
C ALA A 163 16.61 -6.14 -70.88
N GLU A 164 16.09 -4.93 -70.72
CA GLU A 164 14.82 -4.55 -71.34
C GLU A 164 15.00 -4.47 -72.85
N LEU A 165 14.63 -5.50 -73.54
CA LEU A 165 14.45 -5.48 -75.00
C LEU A 165 12.97 -5.71 -75.30
N HIS A 166 12.28 -4.68 -75.76
CA HIS A 166 10.86 -4.66 -76.15
C HIS A 166 9.84 -4.92 -75.03
N GLY A 167 9.54 -3.87 -74.28
CA GLY A 167 8.44 -3.90 -73.30
C GLY A 167 8.78 -4.67 -72.00
N ASP A 168 7.87 -5.02 -71.21
CA ASP A 168 7.97 -5.63 -69.86
C ASP A 168 8.72 -6.98 -69.73
N LYS A 169 9.60 -7.38 -70.65
CA LYS A 169 10.29 -8.68 -70.59
C LYS A 169 11.69 -8.56 -70.06
N SER A 170 12.00 -9.24 -68.97
CA SER A 170 13.34 -9.41 -68.42
C SER A 170 13.94 -10.73 -68.85
N TYR A 171 15.22 -10.76 -69.10
CA TYR A 171 15.97 -11.92 -69.52
C TYR A 171 17.19 -12.14 -68.65
N ILE A 172 17.56 -13.41 -68.46
CA ILE A 172 18.82 -13.81 -67.82
C ILE A 172 19.69 -14.43 -68.92
N THR A 173 20.91 -13.89 -69.06
CA THR A 173 21.86 -14.36 -70.07
C THR A 173 23.04 -15.03 -69.37
N SER A 174 23.36 -16.27 -69.73
CA SER A 174 24.59 -16.93 -69.33
C SER A 174 25.61 -16.82 -70.46
N VAL A 175 26.82 -16.42 -70.16
CA VAL A 175 27.91 -16.23 -71.12
C VAL A 175 29.04 -17.20 -70.83
N HIS A 176 29.49 -17.95 -71.88
CA HIS A 176 30.55 -18.93 -71.79
C HIS A 176 31.64 -18.65 -72.83
N PRO A 177 32.93 -18.68 -72.47
CA PRO A 177 34.00 -18.53 -73.43
C PRO A 177 34.11 -19.76 -74.33
N VAL A 178 34.12 -19.54 -75.64
CA VAL A 178 34.43 -20.55 -76.65
C VAL A 178 35.95 -20.52 -76.88
N ARG A 179 36.61 -21.66 -76.66
CA ARG A 179 38.08 -21.75 -76.76
C ARG A 179 38.52 -22.61 -77.91
N ASP A 180 39.66 -22.31 -78.46
CA ASP A 180 40.38 -23.15 -79.43
C ASP A 180 41.19 -24.24 -78.70
N ASP A 181 41.83 -25.14 -79.43
CA ASP A 181 42.66 -26.25 -78.88
C ASP A 181 43.89 -25.73 -78.11
N SER A 182 44.26 -24.47 -78.28
CA SER A 182 45.36 -23.79 -77.55
C SER A 182 44.88 -23.22 -76.21
N GLY A 183 43.55 -23.22 -75.94
CA GLY A 183 42.91 -22.66 -74.75
C GLY A 183 42.59 -21.17 -74.90
N LYS A 184 42.88 -20.54 -76.04
CA LYS A 184 42.58 -19.15 -76.29
C LYS A 184 41.11 -18.91 -76.56
N ILE A 185 40.51 -17.89 -75.93
CA ILE A 185 39.15 -17.48 -76.18
C ILE A 185 39.02 -16.91 -77.63
N THR A 186 38.17 -17.57 -78.41
CA THR A 186 37.92 -17.19 -79.82
C THR A 186 36.54 -16.54 -80.00
N ALA A 187 35.59 -16.84 -79.14
CA ALA A 187 34.25 -16.26 -79.15
C ALA A 187 33.60 -16.39 -77.74
N MET A 188 32.43 -15.80 -77.56
CA MET A 188 31.57 -16.00 -76.42
C MET A 188 30.24 -16.62 -76.88
N LEU A 189 29.83 -17.70 -76.24
CA LEU A 189 28.50 -18.29 -76.41
C LEU A 189 27.59 -17.72 -75.34
N CYS A 190 26.46 -17.20 -75.73
CA CYS A 190 25.46 -16.60 -74.86
C CYS A 190 24.13 -17.36 -75.01
N ALA A 191 23.57 -17.78 -73.92
CA ALA A 191 22.22 -18.36 -73.87
C ALA A 191 21.31 -17.46 -73.05
N GLN A 192 20.18 -17.07 -73.64
CA GLN A 192 19.25 -16.12 -73.05
C GLN A 192 17.91 -16.77 -72.75
N VAL A 193 17.53 -16.78 -71.45
CA VAL A 193 16.30 -17.37 -70.94
C VAL A 193 15.33 -16.24 -70.53
N PRO A 194 14.04 -16.34 -70.95
CA PRO A 194 13.04 -15.34 -70.61
C PRO A 194 12.58 -15.48 -69.19
N VAL A 195 12.53 -14.38 -68.42
CA VAL A 195 12.00 -14.32 -67.05
C VAL A 195 10.58 -13.74 -67.07
N THR A 196 9.73 -14.31 -67.94
CA THR A 196 8.41 -13.78 -68.27
C THR A 196 7.44 -13.77 -67.05
N ASP A 197 7.57 -14.71 -66.10
CA ASP A 197 6.65 -14.87 -64.98
C ASP A 197 7.10 -14.13 -63.70
N MET A 198 8.30 -13.58 -63.67
CA MET A 198 8.86 -12.98 -62.44
C MET A 198 8.03 -11.80 -61.94
N HIS A 199 7.73 -10.85 -62.82
CA HIS A 199 6.94 -9.66 -62.46
C HIS A 199 5.53 -10.02 -62.01
N THR A 200 4.94 -11.06 -62.59
CA THR A 200 3.61 -11.53 -62.25
C THR A 200 3.61 -12.22 -60.86
N ARG A 201 4.60 -13.07 -60.59
CA ARG A 201 4.74 -13.75 -59.26
C ARG A 201 5.04 -12.76 -58.16
N VAL A 202 5.93 -11.79 -58.35
CA VAL A 202 6.22 -10.72 -57.37
C VAL A 202 4.98 -9.86 -57.10
N LYS A 203 4.19 -9.51 -58.13
CA LYS A 203 2.91 -8.79 -57.99
C LYS A 203 1.87 -9.58 -57.20
N TYR A 204 1.77 -10.89 -57.40
CA TYR A 204 0.91 -11.77 -56.62
C TYR A 204 1.33 -11.84 -55.16
N PHE A 205 2.64 -11.99 -54.87
CA PHE A 205 3.17 -11.99 -53.53
C PHE A 205 2.89 -10.66 -52.83
N ALA A 206 3.14 -9.53 -53.48
CA ALA A 206 2.84 -8.21 -52.95
C ALA A 206 1.35 -8.02 -52.63
N ARG A 207 0.44 -8.52 -53.50
CA ARG A 207 -1.03 -8.50 -53.25
C ARG A 207 -1.42 -9.32 -52.03
N ILE A 208 -0.86 -10.52 -51.84
CA ILE A 208 -1.09 -11.38 -50.68
C ILE A 208 -0.57 -10.67 -49.41
N ALA A 209 0.63 -10.08 -49.45
CA ALA A 209 1.21 -9.35 -48.33
C ALA A 209 0.33 -8.14 -47.90
N VAL A 210 -0.15 -7.36 -48.87
CA VAL A 210 -1.06 -6.24 -48.58
C VAL A 210 -2.38 -6.74 -48.00
N ALA A 211 -2.96 -7.82 -48.55
CA ALA A 211 -4.19 -8.40 -48.00
C ALA A 211 -4.01 -8.90 -46.55
N ALA A 212 -2.87 -9.53 -46.24
CA ALA A 212 -2.52 -9.96 -44.87
C ALA A 212 -2.38 -8.78 -43.89
N ILE A 213 -1.74 -7.69 -44.31
CA ILE A 213 -1.60 -6.49 -43.53
C ILE A 213 -2.97 -5.83 -43.24
N VAL A 214 -3.84 -5.75 -44.25
CA VAL A 214 -5.22 -5.22 -44.07
C VAL A 214 -6.03 -6.09 -43.11
N LEU A 215 -5.94 -7.41 -43.26
CA LEU A 215 -6.63 -8.35 -42.34
C LEU A 215 -6.11 -8.20 -40.91
N ALA A 216 -4.79 -8.14 -40.73
CA ALA A 216 -4.20 -7.89 -39.42
C ALA A 216 -4.70 -6.57 -38.81
N ALA A 217 -4.75 -5.47 -39.57
CA ALA A 217 -5.28 -4.19 -39.13
C ALA A 217 -6.76 -4.29 -38.69
N LEU A 218 -7.59 -5.01 -39.43
CA LEU A 218 -9.00 -5.23 -39.07
C LEU A 218 -9.14 -6.01 -37.74
N VAL A 219 -8.35 -7.08 -37.56
CA VAL A 219 -8.32 -7.86 -36.30
C VAL A 219 -7.89 -7.00 -35.14
N ILE A 220 -6.89 -6.17 -35.34
CA ILE A 220 -6.38 -5.19 -34.38
C ILE A 220 -7.50 -4.24 -33.91
N ILE A 221 -8.21 -3.64 -34.85
CA ILE A 221 -9.31 -2.71 -34.56
C ILE A 221 -10.41 -3.42 -33.76
N ALA A 222 -10.79 -4.62 -34.19
CA ALA A 222 -11.82 -5.42 -33.51
C ALA A 222 -11.39 -5.78 -32.08
N TYR A 223 -10.15 -6.22 -31.89
CA TYR A 223 -9.60 -6.58 -30.58
C TYR A 223 -9.45 -5.37 -29.64
N THR A 224 -9.03 -4.23 -30.16
CA THR A 224 -8.96 -2.99 -29.40
C THR A 224 -10.34 -2.54 -28.91
N LYS A 225 -11.36 -2.64 -29.75
CA LYS A 225 -12.76 -2.37 -29.35
C LYS A 225 -13.24 -3.36 -28.30
N TYR A 226 -12.90 -4.63 -28.42
CA TYR A 226 -13.23 -5.67 -27.44
C TYR A 226 -12.60 -5.38 -26.06
N ILE A 227 -11.28 -5.12 -26.02
CA ILE A 227 -10.58 -4.79 -24.76
C ILE A 227 -11.17 -3.54 -24.11
N ARG A 228 -11.38 -2.47 -24.90
CA ARG A 228 -11.94 -1.24 -24.36
C ARG A 228 -13.31 -1.44 -23.75
N LYS A 229 -14.18 -2.22 -24.38
CA LYS A 229 -15.54 -2.48 -23.92
C LYS A 229 -15.58 -3.41 -22.69
N ASN A 230 -14.81 -4.50 -22.70
CA ASN A 230 -14.97 -5.58 -21.73
C ASN A 230 -13.93 -5.55 -20.59
N ILE A 231 -12.83 -4.81 -20.73
CA ILE A 231 -11.75 -4.76 -19.74
C ILE A 231 -11.52 -3.34 -19.25
N ALA A 232 -10.99 -2.46 -20.09
CA ALA A 232 -10.52 -1.16 -19.67
C ALA A 232 -11.63 -0.23 -19.16
N GLY A 233 -12.78 -0.24 -19.83
CA GLY A 233 -13.94 0.54 -19.41
C GLY A 233 -14.50 0.11 -18.05
N PRO A 234 -14.82 -1.18 -17.86
CA PRO A 234 -15.23 -1.73 -16.57
C PRO A 234 -14.27 -1.45 -15.43
N ILE A 235 -12.98 -1.77 -15.58
CA ILE A 235 -11.96 -1.49 -14.56
C ILE A 235 -11.89 0.01 -14.23
N GLY A 236 -11.98 0.86 -15.26
CA GLY A 236 -12.00 2.32 -15.05
C GLY A 236 -13.20 2.79 -14.20
N ARG A 237 -14.38 2.17 -14.35
CA ARG A 237 -15.56 2.48 -13.53
C ARG A 237 -15.39 2.02 -12.09
N VAL A 238 -14.88 0.79 -11.85
CA VAL A 238 -14.57 0.29 -10.51
C VAL A 238 -13.57 1.21 -9.81
N SER A 239 -12.49 1.58 -10.49
CA SER A 239 -11.47 2.49 -9.94
C SER A 239 -12.02 3.89 -9.63
N ALA A 240 -12.93 4.41 -10.46
CA ALA A 240 -13.54 5.71 -10.23
C ALA A 240 -14.49 5.67 -9.02
N GLU A 241 -15.27 4.61 -8.87
CA GLU A 241 -16.19 4.44 -7.74
C GLU A 241 -15.42 4.26 -6.43
N THR A 242 -14.41 3.39 -6.41
CA THR A 242 -13.55 3.23 -5.21
C THR A 242 -12.90 4.56 -4.78
N LYS A 243 -12.46 5.38 -5.74
CA LYS A 243 -11.92 6.71 -5.43
C LYS A 243 -12.98 7.68 -4.91
N ARG A 244 -14.19 7.65 -5.48
CA ARG A 244 -15.32 8.44 -5.00
C ARG A 244 -15.67 8.04 -3.57
N PHE A 245 -15.83 6.73 -3.32
CA PHE A 245 -16.16 6.21 -2.00
C PHE A 245 -15.11 6.62 -0.95
N ALA A 246 -13.81 6.48 -1.27
CA ALA A 246 -12.73 6.89 -0.38
C ALA A 246 -12.70 8.40 -0.07
N ALA A 247 -13.25 9.24 -0.97
CA ALA A 247 -13.28 10.69 -0.77
C ALA A 247 -14.53 11.16 -0.03
N GLU A 248 -15.69 10.52 -0.26
CA GLU A 248 -16.99 11.00 0.18
C GLU A 248 -17.58 10.18 1.33
N ASN A 249 -17.14 8.92 1.50
CA ASN A 249 -17.71 7.96 2.45
C ASN A 249 -19.25 7.86 2.38
N THR A 250 -19.82 7.99 1.18
CA THR A 250 -21.26 7.92 0.94
C THR A 250 -21.59 6.78 0.01
N LYS A 251 -22.83 6.23 0.13
CA LYS A 251 -23.31 5.17 -0.75
C LYS A 251 -23.36 5.65 -2.21
N GLY A 252 -22.68 4.90 -3.09
CA GLY A 252 -22.76 5.09 -4.53
C GLY A 252 -23.92 4.36 -5.18
N GLU A 253 -24.08 4.56 -6.51
CA GLU A 253 -24.94 3.70 -7.29
C GLU A 253 -24.25 2.34 -7.52
N PRO A 254 -24.98 1.22 -7.45
CA PRO A 254 -24.40 -0.11 -7.69
C PRO A 254 -23.65 -0.18 -9.02
N LEU A 255 -22.44 -0.74 -8.97
CA LEU A 255 -21.59 -0.92 -10.15
C LEU A 255 -22.16 -1.98 -11.10
N ASN A 256 -23.29 -1.71 -11.75
CA ASN A 256 -23.89 -2.62 -12.75
C ASN A 256 -22.96 -2.77 -13.97
N ILE A 257 -21.83 -3.47 -13.80
CA ILE A 257 -20.86 -3.71 -14.87
C ILE A 257 -21.24 -4.93 -15.69
N VAL A 258 -21.73 -4.68 -16.91
CA VAL A 258 -21.97 -5.73 -17.89
C VAL A 258 -20.69 -6.00 -18.66
N THR A 259 -20.01 -7.09 -18.34
CA THR A 259 -18.81 -7.58 -19.04
C THR A 259 -18.93 -9.09 -19.25
N ARG A 260 -18.21 -9.63 -20.25
CA ARG A 260 -18.10 -11.08 -20.49
C ARG A 260 -16.98 -11.74 -19.65
N ILE A 261 -16.30 -10.98 -18.84
CA ILE A 261 -15.15 -11.42 -18.03
C ILE A 261 -15.64 -11.54 -16.60
N ASN A 262 -15.76 -12.77 -16.12
CA ASN A 262 -16.31 -13.09 -14.80
C ASN A 262 -15.49 -12.45 -13.66
N GLU A 263 -14.18 -12.39 -13.79
CA GLU A 263 -13.28 -11.81 -12.80
C GLU A 263 -13.57 -10.32 -12.56
N ILE A 264 -13.88 -9.59 -13.63
CA ILE A 264 -14.23 -8.16 -13.53
C ILE A 264 -15.63 -7.98 -12.96
N SER A 265 -16.57 -8.87 -13.28
CA SER A 265 -17.90 -8.86 -12.69
C SER A 265 -17.85 -9.16 -11.19
N ASN A 266 -17.06 -10.16 -10.79
CA ASN A 266 -16.84 -10.48 -9.38
C ASN A 266 -16.17 -9.34 -8.62
N LEU A 267 -15.14 -8.72 -9.22
CA LEU A 267 -14.47 -7.56 -8.63
C LEU A 267 -15.46 -6.40 -8.39
N SER A 268 -16.34 -6.13 -9.36
CA SER A 268 -17.38 -5.11 -9.21
C SER A 268 -18.32 -5.42 -8.05
N HIS A 269 -18.76 -6.66 -7.93
CA HIS A 269 -19.65 -7.09 -6.85
C HIS A 269 -18.97 -7.02 -5.47
N SER A 270 -17.70 -7.47 -5.40
CA SER A 270 -16.92 -7.37 -4.15
C SER A 270 -16.70 -5.93 -3.69
N VAL A 271 -16.56 -4.98 -4.63
CA VAL A 271 -16.46 -3.55 -4.29
C VAL A 271 -17.79 -3.02 -3.77
N ASP A 272 -18.92 -3.37 -4.40
CA ASP A 272 -20.26 -2.96 -3.94
C ASP A 272 -20.55 -3.54 -2.52
N GLU A 273 -20.17 -4.80 -2.25
CA GLU A 273 -20.30 -5.41 -0.92
C GLU A 273 -19.40 -4.71 0.11
N MET A 274 -18.13 -4.46 -0.24
CA MET A 274 -17.18 -3.76 0.62
C MET A 274 -17.69 -2.35 0.99
N GLU A 275 -18.25 -1.58 0.04
CA GLU A 275 -18.83 -0.27 0.32
C GLU A 275 -20.00 -0.38 1.32
N LYS A 276 -20.87 -1.37 1.13
CA LYS A 276 -22.02 -1.60 2.03
C LYS A 276 -21.56 -1.96 3.45
N GLU A 277 -20.61 -2.88 3.58
CA GLU A 277 -20.08 -3.30 4.89
C GLU A 277 -19.35 -2.15 5.59
N MET A 278 -18.56 -1.36 4.85
CA MET A 278 -17.84 -0.22 5.41
C MET A 278 -18.79 0.86 5.91
N LEU A 279 -19.87 1.17 5.18
CA LEU A 279 -20.88 2.13 5.62
C LEU A 279 -21.58 1.65 6.90
N ALA A 280 -21.97 0.37 6.99
CA ALA A 280 -22.55 -0.20 8.20
C ALA A 280 -21.57 -0.14 9.39
N TYR A 281 -20.28 -0.37 9.14
CA TYR A 281 -19.23 -0.25 10.16
C TYR A 281 -19.08 1.20 10.65
N ILE A 282 -19.06 2.18 9.74
CA ILE A 282 -18.98 3.61 10.10
C ILE A 282 -20.20 4.04 10.92
N GLU A 283 -21.41 3.62 10.55
CA GLU A 283 -22.64 3.92 11.28
C GLU A 283 -22.60 3.33 12.70
N ASN A 284 -22.18 2.06 12.83
CA ASN A 284 -22.03 1.41 14.13
C ASN A 284 -20.96 2.10 15.00
N LEU A 285 -19.80 2.42 14.41
CA LEU A 285 -18.73 3.11 15.14
C LEU A 285 -19.19 4.48 15.64
N THR A 286 -19.92 5.22 14.80
CA THR A 286 -20.46 6.53 15.17
C THR A 286 -21.46 6.42 16.33
N ALA A 287 -22.35 5.41 16.28
CA ALA A 287 -23.32 5.16 17.35
C ALA A 287 -22.62 4.78 18.67
N VAL A 288 -21.64 3.89 18.62
CA VAL A 288 -20.86 3.48 19.81
C VAL A 288 -20.07 4.66 20.40
N THR A 289 -19.48 5.50 19.53
CA THR A 289 -18.74 6.68 19.99
C THR A 289 -19.66 7.70 20.66
N ALA A 290 -20.81 7.99 20.06
CA ALA A 290 -21.81 8.90 20.63
C ALA A 290 -22.34 8.39 21.99
N GLU A 291 -22.59 7.08 22.12
CA GLU A 291 -23.02 6.49 23.39
C GLU A 291 -21.91 6.57 24.46
N LYS A 292 -20.66 6.32 24.09
CA LYS A 292 -19.53 6.46 25.00
C LYS A 292 -19.37 7.92 25.50
N GLU A 293 -19.52 8.90 24.60
CA GLU A 293 -19.45 10.32 24.97
C GLU A 293 -20.61 10.72 25.89
N ARG A 294 -21.83 10.20 25.64
CA ARG A 294 -22.99 10.43 26.50
C ARG A 294 -22.75 9.88 27.91
N VAL A 295 -22.31 8.62 28.03
CA VAL A 295 -22.02 7.99 29.32
C VAL A 295 -20.90 8.75 30.05
N SER A 296 -19.84 9.15 29.38
CA SER A 296 -18.75 9.94 29.98
C SER A 296 -19.24 11.29 30.50
N THR A 297 -20.15 11.96 29.76
CA THR A 297 -20.75 13.21 30.20
C THR A 297 -21.63 13.03 31.45
N GLU A 298 -22.47 11.99 31.48
CA GLU A 298 -23.29 11.65 32.66
C GLU A 298 -22.43 11.35 33.88
N LEU A 299 -21.33 10.60 33.73
CA LEU A 299 -20.39 10.30 34.80
C LEU A 299 -19.66 11.55 35.31
N SER A 300 -19.32 12.50 34.42
CA SER A 300 -18.70 13.77 34.85
C SER A 300 -19.61 14.61 35.73
N VAL A 301 -20.93 14.57 35.45
CA VAL A 301 -21.93 15.23 36.30
C VAL A 301 -22.04 14.51 37.65
N ALA A 302 -22.07 13.18 37.66
CA ALA A 302 -22.10 12.39 38.89
C ALA A 302 -20.89 12.65 39.79
N LYS A 303 -19.69 12.75 39.18
CA LYS A 303 -18.46 13.13 39.88
C LYS A 303 -18.57 14.48 40.57
N ARG A 304 -19.07 15.48 39.88
CA ARG A 304 -19.26 16.82 40.49
C ARG A 304 -20.24 16.79 41.66
N ILE A 305 -21.35 16.05 41.54
CA ILE A 305 -22.31 15.90 42.63
C ILE A 305 -21.65 15.25 43.87
N GLN A 306 -20.79 14.25 43.63
CA GLN A 306 -20.05 13.57 44.71
C GLN A 306 -19.03 14.48 45.37
N GLU A 307 -18.24 15.22 44.55
CA GLU A 307 -17.27 16.21 45.07
C GLU A 307 -17.94 17.31 45.91
N ASP A 308 -19.14 17.76 45.52
CA ASP A 308 -19.91 18.75 46.24
C ASP A 308 -20.52 18.17 47.55
N ALA A 309 -20.62 16.84 47.71
CA ALA A 309 -21.16 16.17 48.90
C ALA A 309 -20.15 16.04 50.05
N VAL A 310 -18.86 16.29 49.80
CA VAL A 310 -17.79 16.32 50.82
C VAL A 310 -17.20 17.72 50.97
N PRO A 311 -16.71 18.09 52.16
CA PRO A 311 -16.08 19.38 52.36
C PRO A 311 -14.79 19.51 51.50
N HIS A 312 -14.74 20.45 50.56
CA HIS A 312 -13.62 20.62 49.65
C HIS A 312 -13.05 22.05 49.60
N VAL A 313 -13.53 22.96 50.47
CA VAL A 313 -13.08 24.34 50.56
C VAL A 313 -12.12 24.49 51.73
N PHE A 314 -10.89 24.90 51.45
CA PHE A 314 -9.86 25.10 52.44
C PHE A 314 -9.33 26.55 52.44
N PRO A 315 -8.93 27.14 53.61
CA PRO A 315 -9.01 26.55 54.94
C PRO A 315 -10.46 26.31 55.39
N ALA A 316 -10.70 25.14 56.02
CA ALA A 316 -12.05 24.69 56.37
C ALA A 316 -12.80 25.61 57.35
N PHE A 317 -12.05 26.13 58.35
CA PHE A 317 -12.56 27.00 59.39
C PHE A 317 -11.64 28.20 59.59
N PRO A 318 -11.66 29.20 58.67
CA PRO A 318 -10.70 30.34 58.70
C PRO A 318 -10.79 31.20 59.94
N GLU A 319 -11.91 31.20 60.65
CA GLU A 319 -12.14 31.96 61.89
C GLU A 319 -11.60 31.24 63.14
N ARG A 320 -11.25 29.95 63.05
CA ARG A 320 -10.72 29.11 64.15
C ARG A 320 -9.20 29.11 64.13
N LYS A 321 -8.59 29.15 65.31
CA LYS A 321 -7.13 29.11 65.49
C LYS A 321 -6.65 27.99 66.38
N ASP A 322 -7.59 27.30 67.03
CA ASP A 322 -7.38 26.21 67.97
C ASP A 322 -7.18 24.86 67.32
N PHE A 323 -7.51 24.72 66.03
CA PHE A 323 -7.20 23.54 65.23
C PHE A 323 -7.04 23.88 63.75
N ASP A 324 -6.48 22.94 63.02
CA ASP A 324 -6.36 22.98 61.56
C ASP A 324 -6.71 21.60 60.97
N VAL A 325 -7.47 21.55 59.90
CA VAL A 325 -7.86 20.33 59.24
C VAL A 325 -7.73 20.46 57.73
N PHE A 326 -7.16 19.43 57.12
CA PHE A 326 -7.08 19.32 55.69
C PHE A 326 -7.45 17.88 55.27
N ALA A 327 -8.12 17.73 54.17
CA ALA A 327 -8.52 16.42 53.62
C ALA A 327 -8.31 16.38 52.12
N PHE A 328 -8.08 15.21 51.61
CA PHE A 328 -7.80 14.93 50.19
C PHE A 328 -8.48 13.63 49.76
N MET A 329 -9.08 13.62 48.59
CA MET A 329 -9.69 12.42 47.98
C MET A 329 -9.38 12.40 46.52
N LYS A 330 -8.93 11.25 46.03
CA LYS A 330 -8.71 10.96 44.61
C LYS A 330 -9.28 9.58 44.25
N PRO A 331 -10.43 9.55 43.59
CA PRO A 331 -11.02 8.31 43.15
C PRO A 331 -10.17 7.55 42.11
N ALA A 332 -10.17 6.22 42.13
CA ALA A 332 -9.52 5.35 41.13
C ALA A 332 -10.29 5.29 39.80
N LYS A 333 -11.61 5.57 39.84
CA LYS A 333 -12.49 5.70 38.66
C LYS A 333 -13.06 7.11 38.60
N GLU A 334 -14.02 7.32 37.69
CA GLU A 334 -14.72 8.60 37.56
C GLU A 334 -15.42 9.04 38.86
N VAL A 335 -15.94 8.08 39.63
CA VAL A 335 -16.55 8.27 40.96
C VAL A 335 -16.05 7.17 41.90
N GLY A 336 -15.87 7.52 43.18
CA GLY A 336 -15.30 6.66 44.22
C GLY A 336 -16.34 6.14 45.23
N GLY A 337 -15.91 5.15 46.04
CA GLY A 337 -16.65 4.65 47.21
C GLY A 337 -16.25 5.39 48.49
N ASP A 338 -15.01 5.84 48.52
CA ASP A 338 -14.46 6.53 49.71
C ASP A 338 -15.13 7.88 49.96
N PHE A 339 -15.10 8.26 51.24
CA PHE A 339 -15.40 9.63 51.64
C PHE A 339 -14.78 9.99 52.96
N TYR A 340 -14.53 11.29 53.14
CA TYR A 340 -14.29 11.92 54.40
C TYR A 340 -15.38 12.94 54.68
N ASN A 341 -15.55 13.28 55.95
CA ASN A 341 -16.35 14.44 56.34
C ASN A 341 -15.81 15.06 57.64
N TYR A 342 -15.99 16.35 57.80
CA TYR A 342 -15.72 17.05 59.04
C TYR A 342 -16.66 18.27 59.17
N PHE A 343 -17.22 18.45 60.33
CA PHE A 343 -18.12 19.57 60.62
C PHE A 343 -18.21 19.85 62.12
N LEU A 344 -18.42 21.08 62.49
CA LEU A 344 -18.71 21.44 63.87
C LEU A 344 -20.15 21.02 64.20
N ILE A 345 -20.29 20.28 65.30
CA ILE A 345 -21.60 19.92 65.88
C ILE A 345 -22.10 21.14 66.63
N ASP A 346 -21.20 21.79 67.41
CA ASP A 346 -21.42 23.04 68.16
C ASP A 346 -20.11 23.84 68.28
N GLY A 347 -19.98 24.75 69.20
CA GLY A 347 -18.81 25.59 69.37
C GLY A 347 -17.54 24.86 69.86
N ASP A 348 -17.69 23.68 70.44
CA ASP A 348 -16.63 22.90 71.10
C ASP A 348 -16.44 21.47 70.53
N HIS A 349 -17.38 20.97 69.78
CA HIS A 349 -17.34 19.60 69.26
C HIS A 349 -17.19 19.57 67.75
N LEU A 350 -16.14 18.88 67.26
CA LEU A 350 -15.83 18.67 65.83
C LEU A 350 -16.02 17.19 65.51
N ALA A 351 -16.92 16.88 64.60
CA ALA A 351 -17.05 15.54 64.03
C ALA A 351 -16.01 15.34 62.92
N LEU A 352 -15.41 14.15 62.90
CA LEU A 352 -14.46 13.68 61.90
C LEU A 352 -14.91 12.30 61.39
N VAL A 353 -15.02 12.12 60.10
CA VAL A 353 -15.44 10.88 59.46
C VAL A 353 -14.45 10.46 58.39
N MET A 354 -14.09 9.18 58.37
CA MET A 354 -13.38 8.53 57.27
C MET A 354 -14.09 7.23 56.99
N ALA A 355 -14.34 6.95 55.71
CA ALA A 355 -15.12 5.78 55.33
C ALA A 355 -14.77 5.31 53.94
N ASP A 356 -14.85 3.99 53.73
CA ASP A 356 -14.65 3.31 52.46
C ASP A 356 -15.79 2.31 52.20
N VAL A 357 -16.44 2.42 51.02
CA VAL A 357 -17.57 1.59 50.61
C VAL A 357 -17.07 0.41 49.78
N SER A 358 -17.56 -0.78 50.12
CA SER A 358 -17.29 -2.00 49.36
C SER A 358 -17.63 -1.85 47.86
N GLY A 359 -16.65 -2.14 46.95
CA GLY A 359 -16.81 -2.04 45.50
C GLY A 359 -16.44 -0.67 44.96
N LYS A 360 -16.64 -0.45 43.66
CA LYS A 360 -16.14 0.73 42.95
C LYS A 360 -17.14 1.25 41.91
N GLY A 361 -17.08 2.53 41.61
CA GLY A 361 -17.89 3.17 40.58
C GLY A 361 -19.29 3.59 41.10
N ILE A 362 -20.29 3.71 40.20
CA ILE A 362 -21.58 4.35 40.50
C ILE A 362 -22.30 3.75 41.70
N PRO A 363 -22.42 2.40 41.86
CA PRO A 363 -23.12 1.82 43.04
C PRO A 363 -22.44 2.25 44.36
N ALA A 364 -21.11 2.18 44.43
CA ALA A 364 -20.35 2.58 45.62
C ALA A 364 -20.51 4.09 45.90
N ALA A 365 -20.44 4.93 44.90
CA ALA A 365 -20.64 6.37 45.01
C ALA A 365 -22.06 6.72 45.56
N LEU A 366 -23.10 6.05 45.09
CA LEU A 366 -24.46 6.27 45.59
C LEU A 366 -24.60 5.82 47.04
N PHE A 367 -24.02 4.67 47.40
CA PHE A 367 -24.04 4.15 48.77
C PHE A 367 -23.25 5.08 49.72
N MET A 368 -22.11 5.57 49.29
CA MET A 368 -21.31 6.60 49.95
C MET A 368 -22.15 7.84 50.28
N MET A 369 -22.85 8.40 49.28
CA MET A 369 -23.68 9.59 49.49
C MET A 369 -24.78 9.40 50.54
N VAL A 370 -25.47 8.26 50.49
CA VAL A 370 -26.50 7.92 51.44
C VAL A 370 -25.92 7.77 52.86
N THR A 371 -24.82 7.03 52.99
CA THR A 371 -24.16 6.82 54.29
C THR A 371 -23.61 8.10 54.88
N ASN A 372 -22.93 8.94 54.06
CA ASN A 372 -22.42 10.25 54.51
C ASN A 372 -23.55 11.16 55.00
N LEU A 373 -24.67 11.21 54.27
CA LEU A 373 -25.83 11.98 54.68
C LEU A 373 -26.42 11.50 56.03
N LEU A 374 -26.61 10.16 56.19
CA LEU A 374 -27.15 9.56 57.40
C LEU A 374 -26.22 9.83 58.61
N ILE A 375 -24.92 9.63 58.46
CA ILE A 375 -23.94 9.93 59.53
C ILE A 375 -24.00 11.41 59.91
N SER A 376 -23.94 12.32 58.91
CA SER A 376 -23.95 13.76 59.13
C SER A 376 -25.24 14.23 59.82
N ASP A 377 -26.40 13.75 59.40
CA ASP A 377 -27.69 14.11 59.97
C ASP A 377 -27.80 13.58 61.39
N ARG A 378 -27.49 12.30 61.62
CA ARG A 378 -27.60 11.69 62.94
C ARG A 378 -26.65 12.28 63.96
N THR A 379 -25.39 12.62 63.55
CA THR A 379 -24.40 13.28 64.42
C THR A 379 -24.88 14.63 64.90
N ARG A 380 -25.54 15.44 64.06
CA ARG A 380 -26.10 16.75 64.44
C ARG A 380 -27.23 16.66 65.45
N HIS A 381 -27.88 15.50 65.55
CA HIS A 381 -28.95 15.23 66.53
C HIS A 381 -28.39 14.77 67.89
N GLY A 382 -27.08 14.56 68.01
CA GLY A 382 -26.40 14.15 69.23
C GLY A 382 -26.34 12.64 69.42
N GLY A 383 -25.61 12.23 70.45
CA GLY A 383 -25.29 10.84 70.75
C GLY A 383 -23.79 10.58 70.72
N THR A 384 -23.38 9.41 71.20
CA THR A 384 -21.99 8.96 71.07
C THR A 384 -21.72 8.42 69.65
N PRO A 385 -20.47 8.38 69.19
CA PRO A 385 -20.13 7.76 67.90
C PRO A 385 -20.70 6.37 67.73
N ALA A 386 -20.66 5.51 68.74
CA ALA A 386 -21.25 4.15 68.71
C ALA A 386 -22.77 4.19 68.47
N GLU A 387 -23.50 5.04 69.23
CA GLU A 387 -24.97 5.21 69.07
C GLU A 387 -25.34 5.73 67.66
N ILE A 388 -24.49 6.63 67.12
CA ILE A 388 -24.67 7.18 65.74
C ILE A 388 -24.50 6.07 64.70
N ILE A 389 -23.40 5.33 64.78
CA ILE A 389 -23.06 4.25 63.83
C ILE A 389 -24.10 3.11 63.92
N GLU A 390 -24.57 2.74 65.16
CA GLU A 390 -25.62 1.75 65.35
C GLU A 390 -26.91 2.15 64.59
N TYR A 391 -27.36 3.39 64.77
CA TYR A 391 -28.51 3.93 64.06
C TYR A 391 -28.35 3.91 62.55
N VAL A 392 -27.18 4.34 62.05
CA VAL A 392 -26.86 4.36 60.62
C VAL A 392 -26.83 2.94 60.06
N ASN A 393 -26.20 2.00 60.77
CA ASN A 393 -26.13 0.60 60.39
C ASN A 393 -27.54 -0.01 60.24
N ASP A 394 -28.42 0.16 61.22
CA ASP A 394 -29.77 -0.36 61.18
C ASP A 394 -30.61 0.25 60.04
N THR A 395 -30.43 1.55 59.83
CA THR A 395 -31.11 2.25 58.73
C THR A 395 -30.64 1.77 57.37
N VAL A 396 -29.35 1.60 57.19
CA VAL A 396 -28.75 1.11 55.93
C VAL A 396 -29.15 -0.35 55.68
N CYS A 397 -28.99 -1.24 56.68
CA CYS A 397 -29.33 -2.65 56.58
C CYS A 397 -30.80 -2.91 56.22
N SER A 398 -31.72 -2.01 56.64
CA SER A 398 -33.17 -2.18 56.36
C SER A 398 -33.52 -2.06 54.88
N ASN A 399 -32.64 -1.46 54.03
CA ASN A 399 -32.87 -1.20 52.60
C ASN A 399 -31.69 -1.61 51.73
N ASN A 400 -30.83 -2.55 52.15
CA ASN A 400 -29.59 -2.94 51.49
C ASN A 400 -29.72 -4.26 50.69
N GLU A 401 -30.58 -4.30 49.69
CA GLU A 401 -30.72 -5.49 48.84
C GLU A 401 -29.43 -5.79 48.05
N ALA A 402 -28.60 -4.79 47.78
CA ALA A 402 -27.33 -4.93 47.05
C ALA A 402 -26.24 -5.61 47.89
N GLY A 403 -26.44 -5.75 49.20
CA GLY A 403 -25.47 -6.36 50.10
C GLY A 403 -24.16 -5.57 50.21
N MET A 404 -24.19 -4.27 50.01
CA MET A 404 -23.03 -3.38 50.12
C MET A 404 -22.77 -3.06 51.59
N PHE A 405 -21.53 -2.83 51.93
CA PHE A 405 -21.13 -2.39 53.27
C PHE A 405 -20.11 -1.22 53.15
N VAL A 406 -19.92 -0.52 54.24
CA VAL A 406 -18.97 0.56 54.32
C VAL A 406 -18.19 0.47 55.65
N THR A 407 -16.87 0.53 55.57
CA THR A 407 -16.03 0.71 56.76
C THR A 407 -16.11 2.13 57.19
N VAL A 408 -16.30 2.40 58.48
CA VAL A 408 -16.45 3.78 58.99
C VAL A 408 -15.62 3.97 60.26
N TRP A 409 -14.81 5.03 60.25
CA TRP A 409 -14.27 5.62 61.45
C TRP A 409 -14.99 6.94 61.75
N LEU A 410 -15.67 7.05 62.89
CA LEU A 410 -16.34 8.25 63.32
C LEU A 410 -15.74 8.71 64.66
N GLY A 411 -15.20 9.93 64.73
CA GLY A 411 -14.71 10.55 65.97
C GLY A 411 -15.36 11.88 66.23
N ILE A 412 -15.66 12.18 67.49
CA ILE A 412 -16.10 13.48 67.96
C ILE A 412 -15.01 14.04 68.88
N LEU A 413 -14.34 15.10 68.43
CA LEU A 413 -13.31 15.80 69.19
C LEU A 413 -13.94 16.92 70.00
N GLU A 414 -13.77 16.90 71.32
CA GLU A 414 -14.02 18.00 72.21
C GLU A 414 -12.78 18.91 72.22
N LEU A 415 -12.88 20.08 71.57
CA LEU A 415 -11.76 20.98 71.32
C LEU A 415 -11.14 21.56 72.57
N SER A 416 -11.99 21.82 73.60
CA SER A 416 -11.55 22.37 74.87
C SER A 416 -10.66 21.44 75.69
N THR A 417 -10.87 20.12 75.58
CA THR A 417 -10.15 19.09 76.34
C THR A 417 -9.16 18.30 75.49
N GLY A 418 -9.31 18.34 74.14
CA GLY A 418 -8.54 17.53 73.20
C GLY A 418 -8.94 16.02 73.21
N LYS A 419 -10.05 15.69 73.87
CA LYS A 419 -10.55 14.34 73.95
C LYS A 419 -11.38 13.97 72.70
N ILE A 420 -11.00 12.91 72.03
CA ILE A 420 -11.78 12.32 70.93
C ILE A 420 -12.50 11.09 71.47
N THR A 421 -13.82 11.06 71.40
CA THR A 421 -14.60 9.83 71.50
C THR A 421 -14.81 9.30 70.09
N ALA A 422 -14.45 8.04 69.83
CA ALA A 422 -14.50 7.48 68.51
C ALA A 422 -15.10 6.07 68.51
N CYS A 423 -15.66 5.68 67.36
CA CYS A 423 -16.12 4.33 67.06
C CYS A 423 -15.48 3.88 65.72
N ASN A 424 -14.96 2.66 65.67
CA ASN A 424 -14.38 2.08 64.47
C ASN A 424 -15.21 0.89 63.98
N ALA A 425 -15.97 1.11 62.93
CA ALA A 425 -16.79 0.08 62.25
C ALA A 425 -16.01 -0.58 61.09
N GLY A 426 -14.92 -1.26 61.43
CA GLY A 426 -14.13 -2.05 60.48
C GLY A 426 -13.24 -1.23 59.53
N HIS A 427 -12.96 0.04 59.90
CA HIS A 427 -12.07 0.91 59.13
C HIS A 427 -10.63 0.81 59.63
N ASP A 428 -9.64 1.26 58.82
CA ASP A 428 -8.24 1.25 59.20
C ASP A 428 -7.99 2.05 60.50
N ASP A 429 -6.95 1.62 61.25
CA ASP A 429 -6.54 2.29 62.50
C ASP A 429 -6.00 3.68 62.24
N PRO A 430 -6.42 4.70 62.97
CA PRO A 430 -5.91 6.05 62.85
C PRO A 430 -4.43 6.16 63.28
N ALA A 431 -3.64 7.04 62.63
CA ALA A 431 -2.31 7.36 63.10
C ALA A 431 -2.33 8.65 63.91
N VAL A 432 -1.65 8.66 65.05
CA VAL A 432 -1.54 9.83 65.91
C VAL A 432 -0.07 10.24 66.06
N TYR A 433 0.22 11.51 65.74
CA TYR A 433 1.49 12.15 66.07
C TYR A 433 1.41 12.80 67.46
N ARG A 434 2.34 12.43 68.32
CA ARG A 434 2.55 13.12 69.59
C ARG A 434 3.64 14.16 69.44
N ARG A 435 3.41 15.38 69.86
CA ARG A 435 4.36 16.50 69.69
C ARG A 435 5.78 16.12 70.15
N GLY A 436 6.75 16.21 69.23
CA GLY A 436 8.12 15.79 69.49
C GLY A 436 8.42 14.30 69.34
N GLY A 437 7.42 13.50 69.01
CA GLY A 437 7.55 12.06 68.74
C GLY A 437 7.46 11.69 67.25
N ALA A 438 6.74 10.65 66.96
CA ALA A 438 6.44 10.12 65.64
C ALA A 438 4.93 9.85 65.47
N PHE A 439 4.48 9.68 64.25
CA PHE A 439 3.17 9.08 63.99
C PHE A 439 3.22 7.59 64.33
N GLU A 440 2.24 7.14 65.10
CA GLU A 440 2.05 5.75 65.49
C GLU A 440 0.58 5.37 65.27
N LEU A 441 0.33 4.14 64.82
CA LEU A 441 -1.03 3.62 64.64
C LEU A 441 -1.65 3.36 66.02
N VAL A 442 -2.86 3.86 66.25
CA VAL A 442 -3.64 3.63 67.44
C VAL A 442 -4.49 2.37 67.22
N LYS A 443 -3.96 1.22 67.63
CA LYS A 443 -4.65 -0.06 67.49
C LYS A 443 -5.86 -0.13 68.39
N THR A 444 -7.00 -0.41 67.82
CA THR A 444 -8.29 -0.51 68.50
C THR A 444 -8.99 -1.82 68.13
N ASP A 445 -9.95 -2.24 68.94
CA ASP A 445 -10.87 -3.29 68.55
C ASP A 445 -11.84 -2.73 67.48
N HIS A 446 -12.01 -3.44 66.39
CA HIS A 446 -12.89 -3.04 65.30
C HIS A 446 -14.24 -3.73 65.40
N ASP A 447 -15.31 -2.96 65.30
CA ASP A 447 -16.66 -3.48 65.11
C ASP A 447 -16.91 -3.87 63.66
N ILE A 448 -18.05 -4.46 63.37
CA ILE A 448 -18.38 -4.89 61.99
C ILE A 448 -18.72 -3.67 61.12
N ALA A 449 -18.30 -3.67 59.85
CA ALA A 449 -18.61 -2.63 58.88
C ALA A 449 -20.13 -2.36 58.78
N VAL A 450 -20.49 -1.11 58.61
CA VAL A 450 -21.88 -0.63 58.49
C VAL A 450 -22.53 -1.19 57.23
N GLY A 451 -23.76 -1.70 57.38
CA GLY A 451 -24.51 -2.30 56.29
C GLY A 451 -24.28 -3.81 56.11
N ALA A 452 -23.29 -4.40 56.81
CA ALA A 452 -23.01 -5.83 56.72
C ALA A 452 -24.01 -6.67 57.52
N VAL A 453 -24.29 -6.30 58.76
CA VAL A 453 -25.23 -7.02 59.65
C VAL A 453 -25.99 -6.02 60.52
N GLY A 454 -27.31 -6.01 60.47
CA GLY A 454 -28.14 -5.14 61.31
C GLY A 454 -28.32 -5.65 62.75
N GLY A 455 -28.64 -4.72 63.67
CA GLY A 455 -28.95 -5.02 65.05
C GLY A 455 -27.72 -5.38 65.91
N LEU A 456 -26.52 -5.01 65.50
CA LEU A 456 -25.32 -5.22 66.27
C LEU A 456 -24.96 -3.95 67.08
N PRO A 457 -24.48 -4.07 68.34
CA PRO A 457 -23.98 -2.95 69.11
C PRO A 457 -22.61 -2.54 68.58
N TYR A 458 -22.29 -1.24 68.72
CA TYR A 458 -20.99 -0.65 68.45
C TYR A 458 -20.35 -0.13 69.72
N THR A 459 -19.03 0.06 69.73
CA THR A 459 -18.26 0.38 70.91
C THR A 459 -17.50 1.69 70.77
N ASP A 460 -17.67 2.58 71.74
CA ASP A 460 -16.86 3.81 71.82
C ASP A 460 -15.52 3.54 72.48
N TYR A 461 -14.48 4.24 71.99
CA TYR A 461 -13.17 4.34 72.64
C TYR A 461 -12.67 5.77 72.61
N GLU A 462 -11.61 6.04 73.40
CA GLU A 462 -11.12 7.41 73.59
C GLU A 462 -9.69 7.56 73.10
N ILE A 463 -9.41 8.69 72.40
CA ILE A 463 -8.07 9.15 72.06
C ILE A 463 -7.88 10.52 72.67
N GLN A 464 -6.81 10.74 73.46
CA GLN A 464 -6.48 12.03 73.98
C GLN A 464 -5.48 12.70 73.06
N LEU A 465 -5.79 13.89 72.53
CA LEU A 465 -4.85 14.78 71.86
C LEU A 465 -4.45 15.91 72.78
N ASN A 466 -3.18 16.29 72.78
CA ASN A 466 -2.66 17.50 73.40
C ASN A 466 -2.39 18.55 72.31
N GLN A 467 -2.16 19.77 72.74
CA GLN A 467 -1.81 20.84 71.82
C GLN A 467 -0.51 20.56 71.04
N GLY A 468 -0.57 20.63 69.71
CA GLY A 468 0.49 20.27 68.78
C GLY A 468 0.52 18.80 68.36
N ASP A 469 -0.43 17.96 68.89
CA ASP A 469 -0.63 16.60 68.41
C ASP A 469 -1.47 16.63 67.11
N LYS A 470 -1.28 15.60 66.28
CA LYS A 470 -1.99 15.46 64.99
C LYS A 470 -2.69 14.08 64.90
N LEU A 471 -3.83 14.07 64.25
CA LEU A 471 -4.55 12.86 63.89
C LEU A 471 -4.52 12.72 62.38
N PHE A 472 -4.18 11.52 61.87
CA PHE A 472 -4.20 11.20 60.45
C PHE A 472 -5.14 10.00 60.25
N LEU A 473 -6.12 10.18 59.37
CA LEU A 473 -7.07 9.17 58.91
C LEU A 473 -6.83 8.92 57.44
N TYR A 474 -7.02 7.67 56.98
CA TYR A 474 -6.74 7.26 55.62
C TYR A 474 -7.61 6.08 55.24
N SER A 475 -7.87 5.86 53.94
CA SER A 475 -8.45 4.63 53.41
C SER A 475 -7.37 3.65 53.00
N ASP A 476 -7.76 2.40 52.80
CA ASP A 476 -6.87 1.29 52.42
C ASP A 476 -6.08 1.55 51.12
N GLY A 477 -6.64 2.37 50.22
CA GLY A 477 -5.95 2.75 48.97
C GLY A 477 -4.58 3.45 49.15
N VAL A 478 -4.26 3.92 50.41
CA VAL A 478 -2.93 4.46 50.72
C VAL A 478 -1.91 3.35 51.00
N PRO A 479 -2.11 2.45 51.99
CA PRO A 479 -1.18 1.35 52.25
C PRO A 479 -1.21 0.25 51.19
N GLU A 480 -2.35 0.04 50.50
CA GLU A 480 -2.48 -0.94 49.43
C GLU A 480 -2.04 -0.40 48.05
N ALA A 481 -1.61 0.83 47.97
CA ALA A 481 -1.02 1.38 46.74
C ALA A 481 0.05 0.42 46.19
N THR A 482 -0.08 0.02 44.93
CA THR A 482 0.63 -1.13 44.37
C THR A 482 1.49 -0.68 43.18
N ASP A 483 2.76 -1.11 43.16
CA ASP A 483 3.67 -0.88 42.06
C ASP A 483 3.42 -1.87 40.88
N LYS A 484 4.18 -1.70 39.79
CA LYS A 484 4.10 -2.56 38.60
C LYS A 484 4.40 -4.04 38.87
N ASP A 485 5.12 -4.35 39.94
CA ASP A 485 5.50 -5.71 40.34
C ASP A 485 4.50 -6.30 41.37
N LEU A 486 3.36 -5.63 41.56
CA LEU A 486 2.28 -5.98 42.49
C LEU A 486 2.72 -5.97 43.97
N LYS A 487 3.72 -5.17 44.32
CA LYS A 487 4.14 -4.96 45.68
C LYS A 487 3.35 -3.76 46.26
N MET A 488 2.77 -3.95 47.45
CA MET A 488 2.06 -2.89 48.16
C MET A 488 3.04 -1.98 48.93
N LEU A 489 2.69 -0.70 49.07
CA LEU A 489 3.40 0.26 49.91
C LEU A 489 3.45 -0.24 51.37
N SER A 490 2.40 -0.86 51.82
CA SER A 490 2.14 -1.36 53.19
C SER A 490 1.94 -0.27 54.25
N LEU A 491 1.41 -0.64 55.39
CA LEU A 491 1.24 0.26 56.57
C LEU A 491 2.56 0.83 57.03
N ASP A 492 3.63 0.03 57.08
CA ASP A 492 4.96 0.47 57.47
C ASP A 492 5.50 1.53 56.51
N GLY A 493 5.38 1.32 55.19
CA GLY A 493 5.78 2.26 54.16
C GLY A 493 5.02 3.59 54.24
N MET A 494 3.69 3.53 54.47
CA MET A 494 2.85 4.70 54.69
C MET A 494 3.32 5.50 55.94
N VAL A 495 3.56 4.81 57.06
CA VAL A 495 4.00 5.42 58.32
C VAL A 495 5.40 6.06 58.15
N ASP A 496 6.29 5.43 57.41
CA ASP A 496 7.62 5.98 57.08
C ASP A 496 7.51 7.32 56.33
N VAL A 497 6.66 7.35 55.26
CA VAL A 497 6.39 8.58 54.50
C VAL A 497 5.72 9.63 55.38
N LEU A 498 4.72 9.24 56.18
CA LEU A 498 4.04 10.17 57.11
C LEU A 498 4.99 10.78 58.10
N ASN A 499 5.92 10.02 58.67
CA ASN A 499 6.93 10.50 59.60
C ASN A 499 8.00 11.40 58.95
N ALA A 500 8.24 11.28 57.65
CA ALA A 500 9.12 12.20 56.93
C ALA A 500 8.57 13.64 56.92
N HIS A 501 7.23 13.80 56.99
CA HIS A 501 6.51 15.08 56.94
C HIS A 501 5.87 15.51 58.25
N LYS A 502 6.11 14.80 59.34
CA LYS A 502 5.41 14.94 60.65
C LYS A 502 5.35 16.34 61.24
N ASP A 503 6.37 17.16 61.00
CA ASP A 503 6.50 18.50 61.57
C ASP A 503 5.87 19.59 60.67
N GLU A 504 5.27 19.20 59.54
CA GLU A 504 4.64 20.11 58.59
C GLU A 504 3.16 20.37 58.93
N THR A 505 2.52 21.28 58.21
CA THR A 505 1.08 21.54 58.31
C THR A 505 0.25 20.37 57.82
N PRO A 506 -1.02 20.20 58.25
CA PRO A 506 -1.91 19.14 57.77
C PRO A 506 -1.96 19.04 56.25
N GLN A 507 -2.00 20.16 55.52
CA GLN A 507 -1.97 20.19 54.07
C GLN A 507 -0.69 19.58 53.51
N ASN A 508 0.47 20.03 53.96
CA ASN A 508 1.78 19.58 53.46
C ASN A 508 2.03 18.10 53.81
N ILE A 509 1.51 17.61 54.95
CA ILE A 509 1.56 16.20 55.32
C ILE A 509 0.80 15.36 54.27
N LEU A 510 -0.43 15.75 53.94
CA LEU A 510 -1.22 15.00 52.96
C LEU A 510 -0.59 15.06 51.55
N GLU A 511 -0.09 16.23 51.14
CA GLU A 511 0.64 16.39 49.87
C GLU A 511 1.91 15.53 49.85
N GLY A 512 2.66 15.46 50.94
CA GLY A 512 3.86 14.64 51.10
C GLY A 512 3.53 13.13 51.04
N VAL A 513 2.50 12.67 51.73
CA VAL A 513 2.04 11.26 51.68
C VAL A 513 1.59 10.91 50.27
N TYR A 514 0.78 11.75 49.63
CA TYR A 514 0.35 11.54 48.26
C TYR A 514 1.53 11.54 47.28
N GLY A 515 2.55 12.40 47.49
CA GLY A 515 3.79 12.40 46.73
C GLY A 515 4.55 11.08 46.87
N GLY A 516 4.70 10.57 48.11
CA GLY A 516 5.34 9.29 48.38
C GLY A 516 4.61 8.10 47.78
N VAL A 517 3.27 8.09 47.83
CA VAL A 517 2.45 7.09 47.14
C VAL A 517 2.72 7.12 45.62
N ASN A 518 2.68 8.28 45.00
CA ASN A 518 2.93 8.40 43.55
C ASN A 518 4.37 8.01 43.17
N GLU A 519 5.36 8.30 43.97
CA GLU A 519 6.75 7.89 43.76
C GLU A 519 6.89 6.36 43.82
N PHE A 520 6.21 5.73 44.78
CA PHE A 520 6.21 4.28 44.92
C PHE A 520 5.48 3.57 43.78
N VAL A 521 4.29 4.04 43.41
CA VAL A 521 3.46 3.44 42.35
C VAL A 521 4.06 3.69 40.95
N ALA A 522 4.75 4.81 40.74
CA ALA A 522 5.32 5.25 39.44
C ALA A 522 4.27 5.25 38.31
N ASP A 523 4.46 4.42 37.27
CA ASP A 523 3.58 4.34 36.10
C ASP A 523 2.44 3.30 36.25
N ALA A 524 2.32 2.61 37.39
CA ALA A 524 1.23 1.66 37.60
C ALA A 524 -0.11 2.41 37.78
N PRO A 525 -1.24 1.86 37.27
CA PRO A 525 -2.54 2.48 37.46
C PRO A 525 -2.95 2.46 38.93
N GLN A 526 -3.62 3.51 39.37
CA GLN A 526 -4.17 3.57 40.74
C GLN A 526 -5.12 2.38 40.97
N PHE A 527 -4.86 1.63 42.04
CA PHE A 527 -5.61 0.40 42.34
C PHE A 527 -6.93 0.70 43.05
N ASP A 528 -6.93 1.56 44.06
CA ASP A 528 -8.10 1.95 44.83
C ASP A 528 -8.22 3.44 45.05
N ASP A 529 -9.34 3.89 45.58
CA ASP A 529 -9.56 5.28 45.96
C ASP A 529 -8.53 5.70 47.04
N ILE A 530 -7.95 6.85 46.93
CA ILE A 530 -6.99 7.39 47.91
C ILE A 530 -7.66 8.53 48.67
N THR A 531 -7.95 8.30 49.93
CA THR A 531 -8.61 9.29 50.78
C THR A 531 -7.85 9.48 52.08
N MET A 532 -7.60 10.71 52.44
CA MET A 532 -6.81 11.06 53.62
C MET A 532 -7.38 12.33 54.32
N LEU A 533 -7.27 12.38 55.65
CA LEU A 533 -7.61 13.53 56.45
C LEU A 533 -6.54 13.71 57.54
N CYS A 534 -6.04 14.91 57.72
CA CYS A 534 -5.14 15.26 58.84
C CYS A 534 -5.71 16.44 59.61
N LEU A 535 -5.77 16.26 60.95
CA LEU A 535 -6.14 17.29 61.91
C LEU A 535 -4.94 17.60 62.80
N GLU A 536 -4.69 18.89 63.10
CA GLU A 536 -3.76 19.36 64.12
C GLU A 536 -4.52 20.15 65.19
N LEU A 537 -4.34 19.80 66.47
CA LEU A 537 -4.84 20.60 67.56
C LEU A 537 -3.82 21.67 67.93
N LYS A 538 -4.11 22.96 67.66
CA LYS A 538 -3.20 24.08 67.85
C LYS A 538 -3.29 24.70 69.23
N GLU A 539 -2.23 25.41 69.65
CA GLU A 539 -2.26 26.25 70.84
C GLU A 539 -3.20 27.45 70.64
N ASP A 540 -4.19 27.58 71.51
CA ASP A 540 -5.05 28.78 71.55
C ASP A 540 -4.29 29.93 72.13
N GLU A 541 -3.62 30.75 71.29
CA GLU A 541 -2.87 31.91 71.68
C GLU A 541 -3.71 32.97 72.46
N THR A 542 -5.05 32.84 72.40
CA THR A 542 -5.95 33.79 73.11
C THR A 542 -6.09 33.50 74.58
N LYS A 543 -5.76 32.30 75.03
CA LYS A 543 -5.82 31.93 76.47
C LYS A 543 -4.52 32.27 77.23
N ASN A 544 -3.41 32.56 76.53
CA ASN A 544 -2.10 32.95 77.17
C ASN A 544 -1.82 34.43 77.19
N GLY A 545 -2.79 35.26 76.79
CA GLY A 545 -2.70 36.73 77.00
C GLY A 545 -2.91 37.06 78.46
N GLY A 546 -1.80 37.00 79.24
CA GLY A 546 -1.74 37.41 80.60
C GLY A 546 -2.26 38.84 80.81
N THR A 547 -2.94 39.01 81.90
CA THR A 547 -3.41 40.23 82.56
C THR A 547 -2.48 41.44 82.31
N PRO A 548 -2.97 42.59 81.78
CA PRO A 548 -2.19 43.80 81.77
C PRO A 548 -1.90 44.21 83.24
N ALA A 549 -0.61 44.32 83.51
CA ALA A 549 -0.19 44.99 84.76
C ALA A 549 -0.81 46.36 84.81
N GLU A 550 -1.63 46.62 85.77
CA GLU A 550 -2.03 47.94 86.22
C GLU A 550 -0.76 48.75 86.56
N GLU A 551 -0.33 49.63 85.65
CA GLU A 551 0.60 50.72 86.05
C GLU A 551 -0.22 51.81 86.69
N ALA A 552 0.04 51.95 87.98
CA ALA A 552 -0.35 53.08 88.77
C ALA A 552 0.33 54.35 88.30
N LEU A 553 -0.41 55.40 87.97
CA LEU A 553 -0.24 56.75 88.43
C LEU A 553 -1.51 57.56 88.17
#